data_0a5690ccbc1049d5577902b1133214c2
#
_entry.id   0a5690ccbc1049d5577902b1133214c2
#
_cell.length_a   1.000
_cell.length_b   1.000
_cell.length_c   1.000
_cell.angle_alpha   90.00
_cell.angle_beta   90.00
_cell.angle_gamma   90.00
#
_symmetry.space_group_name_H-M   'P 1'
#
loop_
_entity.id
_entity.type
_entity.pdbx_description
1 polymer ?
#
loop_
_entity_poly.entity_id
_entity_poly.type
_entity_poly.pdbx_seq_one_letter_code
_entity_poly.pdbx_strand_id
1 'polypeptide(L)' 'SPPQATVSPALEMLETLHPDELTPKEALQKLYELKAAAKPTG' A
#
# COMPACT_ATOMS: atom_id res chain seq x y z
N SER A 1 -21.18 -0.04 11.51
CA SER A 1 -20.54 0.02 11.29
C SER A 1 -19.84 0.19 10.85
N PRO A 2 -19.62 0.35 10.91
CA PRO A 2 -18.90 0.64 10.60
C PRO A 2 -18.23 0.75 10.07
N PRO A 3 -17.95 0.87 10.07
CA PRO A 3 -17.25 1.01 9.67
C PRO A 3 -16.48 1.32 9.03
N GLN A 4 -16.42 1.64 9.02
CA GLN A 4 -15.73 1.95 8.39
C GLN A 4 -14.86 1.68 8.08
N ALA A 5 -15.53 1.45 8.18
CA ALA A 5 -14.43 0.82 7.80
C ALA A 5 -13.30 1.62 7.35
N THR A 6 -12.40 1.58 8.06
CA THR A 6 -11.26 2.32 7.76
C THR A 6 -10.34 1.47 6.97
N VAL A 7 -10.43 1.58 5.69
CA VAL A 7 -9.49 0.89 4.84
C VAL A 7 -8.19 1.66 4.90
N SER A 8 -7.16 0.98 5.33
CA SER A 8 -5.84 1.58 5.40
C SER A 8 -5.36 1.91 3.98
N PRO A 9 -4.72 3.07 3.76
CA PRO A 9 -4.15 3.37 2.45
C PRO A 9 -3.19 2.29 1.97
N ALA A 10 -2.45 1.69 2.90
CA ALA A 10 -1.53 0.63 2.52
C ALA A 10 -2.27 -0.58 1.99
N LEU A 11 -3.39 -0.92 2.62
CA LEU A 11 -4.18 -2.06 2.14
C LEU A 11 -4.77 -1.79 0.77
N GLU A 12 -5.22 -0.57 0.53
CA GLU A 12 -5.74 -0.22 -0.78
C GLU A 12 -4.66 -0.35 -1.85
N MET A 13 -3.47 0.12 -1.54
CA MET A 13 -2.36 0.00 -2.47
C MET A 13 -2.05 -1.46 -2.77
N LEU A 14 -2.08 -2.30 -1.73
CA LEU A 14 -1.82 -3.71 -1.91
C LEU A 14 -2.86 -4.38 -2.80
N GLU A 15 -4.12 -3.99 -2.64
CA GLU A 15 -5.18 -4.61 -3.42
C GLU A 15 -5.06 -4.27 -4.90
N THR A 16 -4.59 -3.08 -5.21
CA THR A 16 -4.46 -2.66 -6.60
C THR A 16 -3.09 -2.96 -7.17
N LEU A 17 -2.19 -3.48 -6.36
CA LEU A 17 -0.84 -3.76 -6.77
C LEU A 17 -0.78 -5.01 -7.61
N HIS A 18 -0.07 -4.95 -8.72
CA HIS A 18 0.14 -6.09 -9.59
C HIS A 18 1.63 -6.40 -9.66
N PRO A 19 2.13 -7.17 -8.69
CA PRO A 19 3.58 -7.38 -8.61
C PRO A 19 4.17 -8.04 -9.84
N ASP A 20 3.37 -8.84 -10.54
CA ASP A 20 3.86 -9.51 -11.75
C ASP A 20 4.11 -8.54 -12.88
N GLU A 21 3.50 -7.36 -12.83
CA GLU A 21 3.64 -6.36 -13.87
C GLU A 21 4.66 -5.29 -13.52
N LEU A 22 5.21 -5.34 -12.33
CA LEU A 22 6.15 -4.34 -11.89
C LEU A 22 7.56 -4.74 -12.25
N THR A 23 8.35 -3.75 -12.70
CA THR A 23 9.77 -3.96 -12.81
C THR A 23 10.38 -3.99 -11.42
N PRO A 24 11.60 -4.54 -11.27
CA PRO A 24 12.22 -4.56 -9.94
C PRO A 24 12.35 -3.18 -9.32
N LYS A 25 12.63 -2.17 -10.13
CA LYS A 25 12.77 -0.81 -9.63
C LYS A 25 11.43 -0.28 -9.15
N GLU A 26 10.39 -0.55 -9.94
CA GLU A 26 9.05 -0.11 -9.54
C GLU A 26 8.58 -0.83 -8.29
N ALA A 27 8.90 -2.11 -8.18
CA ALA A 27 8.52 -2.86 -7.00
C ALA A 27 9.17 -2.29 -5.76
N LEU A 28 10.44 -1.92 -5.86
CA LEU A 28 11.14 -1.32 -4.74
C LEU A 28 10.48 0.01 -4.36
N GLN A 29 10.15 0.80 -5.34
CA GLN A 29 9.51 2.08 -5.10
C GLN A 29 8.16 1.89 -4.41
N LYS A 30 7.40 0.89 -4.84
CA LYS A 30 6.11 0.60 -4.22
C LYS A 30 6.28 0.18 -2.77
N LEU A 31 7.35 -0.54 -2.45
CA LEU A 31 7.62 -0.91 -1.08
C LEU A 31 7.84 0.32 -0.21
N TYR A 32 8.58 1.30 -0.71
CA TYR A 32 8.76 2.54 0.03
C TYR A 32 7.45 3.25 0.25
N GLU A 33 6.61 3.30 -0.78
CA GLU A 33 5.31 3.94 -0.66
C GLU A 33 4.43 3.21 0.34
N LEU A 34 4.45 1.89 0.32
CA LEU A 34 3.67 1.11 1.26
C LEU A 34 4.14 1.33 2.68
N LYS A 35 5.43 1.40 2.89
CA LYS A 35 5.95 1.66 4.22
C LYS A 35 5.51 3.02 4.73
N ALA A 36 5.53 4.00 3.85
CA ALA A 36 5.09 5.33 4.24
C ALA A 36 3.61 5.35 4.56
N ALA A 37 2.82 4.65 3.75
CA ALA A 37 1.38 4.61 3.97
C ALA A 37 1.01 3.84 5.22
N ALA A 38 1.79 2.82 5.56
CA ALA A 38 1.53 2.01 6.74
C ALA A 38 2.07 2.63 8.00
N LYS A 39 2.86 3.69 7.87
CA LYS A 39 3.49 4.30 9.02
C LYS A 39 2.44 4.95 9.92
N PRO A 40 2.45 4.68 11.20
CA PRO A 40 1.48 5.30 12.08
C PRO A 40 1.74 6.79 12.18
N THR A 41 0.66 7.53 12.16
CA THR A 41 0.75 8.97 12.36
C THR A 41 0.87 9.20 13.84
N GLY A 42 1.98 9.43 14.25
CA GLY A 42 2.20 9.53 15.61
C GLY A 42 2.06 10.73 16.30
#